data_d10140b6668c6e311749fe3585e731a7
#
_entry.id   d10140b6668c6e311749fe3585e731a7
#
_cell.length_a   1.000
_cell.length_b   1.000
_cell.length_c   1.000
_cell.angle_alpha   90.00
_cell.angle_beta   90.00
_cell.angle_gamma   90.00
#
_symmetry.space_group_name_H-M   'P 1'
#
loop_
_entity.id
_entity.type
_entity.pdbx_description
1 polymer ?
#
loop_
_entity_poly.entity_id
_entity_poly.type
_entity_poly.pdbx_seq_one_letter_code
_entity_poly.pdbx_strand_id
1 'polypeptide(L)'
;MALKVIDSHFHVWNLDTQSLPWLEGTDGTITHTYTTKDLEAEYERQAGVEFVGGVYVEVDCADHEAEDKIAYDIKSADPKMLACMLRSDVSPWMRVPAFAAGIREPLHIDSEPKGRCLEPSFIEGLHTLAKKGLPFESCNR
;
A
#
# COMPACT_ATOMS: atom_id res chain seq x y z
N MET A 1 11.39 17.89 23.58
CA MET A 1 11.87 17.33 22.30
C MET A 1 10.76 16.41 21.81
N ALA A 2 10.26 16.58 20.57
CA ALA A 2 9.25 15.70 20.02
C ALA A 2 9.88 14.36 19.58
N LEU A 3 9.12 13.28 19.73
CA LEU A 3 9.47 11.96 19.19
C LEU A 3 9.26 11.97 17.68
N LYS A 4 10.32 11.77 16.91
CA LYS A 4 10.23 11.62 15.45
C LYS A 4 9.70 10.25 15.09
N VAL A 5 8.63 10.21 14.30
CA VAL A 5 7.95 8.98 13.90
C VAL A 5 7.99 8.83 12.39
N ILE A 6 8.37 7.63 11.92
CA ILE A 6 8.12 7.15 10.56
C ILE A 6 7.01 6.11 10.66
N ASP A 7 5.91 6.36 9.96
CA ASP A 7 4.84 5.37 9.84
C ASP A 7 5.25 4.33 8.80
N SER A 8 5.43 3.09 9.23
CA SER A 8 5.87 2.02 8.34
C SER A 8 4.76 1.42 7.48
N HIS A 9 3.50 1.83 7.68
CA HIS A 9 2.35 1.26 6.99
C HIS A 9 1.13 2.19 7.09
N PHE A 10 0.92 3.02 6.09
CA PHE A 10 -0.27 3.84 6.02
C PHE A 10 -1.00 3.69 4.69
N HIS A 11 -2.29 3.99 4.72
CA HIS A 11 -3.16 4.01 3.56
C HIS A 11 -3.75 5.40 3.37
N VAL A 12 -3.81 5.85 2.14
CA VAL A 12 -4.57 7.03 1.72
C VAL A 12 -5.25 6.72 0.39
N TRP A 13 -6.39 7.31 0.13
CA TRP A 13 -7.17 7.09 -1.09
C TRP A 13 -8.02 8.31 -1.44
N ASN A 14 -8.42 8.37 -2.72
CA ASN A 14 -9.33 9.38 -3.21
C ASN A 14 -10.50 8.70 -3.94
N LEU A 15 -11.68 8.74 -3.32
CA LEU A 15 -12.88 8.08 -3.85
C LEU A 15 -13.45 8.74 -5.11
N ASP A 16 -12.99 9.95 -5.48
CA ASP A 16 -13.36 10.57 -6.76
C ASP A 16 -12.61 9.92 -7.95
N THR A 17 -11.48 9.26 -7.67
CA THR A 17 -10.58 8.72 -8.70
C THR A 17 -10.25 7.25 -8.52
N GLN A 18 -10.55 6.65 -7.37
CA GLN A 18 -10.29 5.25 -7.05
C GLN A 18 -11.58 4.52 -6.71
N SER A 19 -11.73 3.33 -7.25
CA SER A 19 -12.79 2.40 -6.87
C SER A 19 -12.25 1.40 -5.85
N LEU A 20 -12.83 1.39 -4.66
CA LEU A 20 -12.47 0.52 -3.55
C LEU A 20 -13.66 -0.36 -3.17
N PRO A 21 -13.92 -1.47 -3.88
CA PRO A 21 -15.11 -2.30 -3.67
C PRO A 21 -15.22 -2.86 -2.24
N TRP A 22 -14.11 -3.06 -1.54
CA TRP A 22 -14.09 -3.55 -0.18
C TRP A 22 -14.70 -2.58 0.85
N LEU A 23 -14.90 -1.30 0.46
CA LEU A 23 -15.64 -0.34 1.30
C LEU A 23 -17.15 -0.58 1.29
N GLU A 24 -17.66 -1.31 0.29
CA GLU A 24 -19.08 -1.66 0.22
C GLU A 24 -19.47 -2.55 1.41
N GLY A 25 -20.53 -2.17 2.12
CA GLY A 25 -20.99 -2.90 3.30
C GLY A 25 -20.24 -2.58 4.60
N THR A 26 -19.27 -1.64 4.60
CA THR A 26 -18.72 -1.08 5.84
C THR A 26 -19.73 -0.14 6.52
N ASP A 27 -19.45 0.23 7.77
CA ASP A 27 -20.31 1.15 8.54
C ASP A 27 -20.27 2.61 8.07
N GLY A 28 -19.50 2.90 7.02
CA GLY A 28 -19.33 4.23 6.45
C GLY A 28 -18.28 5.11 7.13
N THR A 29 -17.72 4.69 8.26
CA THR A 29 -16.71 5.47 9.00
C THR A 29 -15.51 5.85 8.16
N ILE A 30 -15.06 4.94 7.29
CA ILE A 30 -13.90 5.13 6.41
C ILE A 30 -14.28 5.37 4.94
N THR A 31 -15.57 5.52 4.64
CA THR A 31 -16.09 5.72 3.27
C THR A 31 -16.03 7.21 2.89
N HIS A 32 -14.85 7.76 2.88
CA HIS A 32 -14.54 9.12 2.43
C HIS A 32 -13.11 9.18 1.90
N THR A 33 -12.78 10.22 1.14
CA THR A 33 -11.41 10.46 0.69
C THR A 33 -10.51 10.77 1.89
N TYR A 34 -9.36 10.11 1.96
CA TYR A 34 -8.36 10.28 3.01
C TYR A 34 -6.99 10.54 2.35
N THR A 35 -6.42 11.70 2.62
CA THR A 35 -5.20 12.19 1.97
C THR A 35 -3.99 12.17 2.90
N THR A 36 -2.78 12.40 2.36
CA THR A 36 -1.56 12.57 3.17
C THR A 36 -1.67 13.74 4.14
N LYS A 37 -2.44 14.79 3.80
CA LYS A 37 -2.69 15.92 4.70
C LYS A 37 -3.56 15.53 5.89
N ASP A 38 -4.54 14.64 5.68
CA ASP A 38 -5.37 14.12 6.77
C ASP A 38 -4.52 13.26 7.70
N LEU A 39 -3.65 12.40 7.15
CA LEU A 39 -2.69 11.63 7.92
C LEU A 39 -1.77 12.53 8.77
N GLU A 40 -1.18 13.55 8.16
CA GLU A 40 -0.33 14.51 8.89
C GLU A 40 -1.09 15.20 10.01
N ALA A 41 -2.32 15.64 9.76
CA ALA A 41 -3.15 16.28 10.77
C ALA A 41 -3.48 15.36 11.97
N GLU A 42 -3.60 14.06 11.75
CA GLU A 42 -3.77 13.10 12.86
C GLU A 42 -2.51 13.03 13.73
N TYR A 43 -1.32 13.04 13.15
CA TYR A 43 -0.08 13.07 13.89
C TYR A 43 0.13 14.41 14.62
N GLU A 44 -0.23 15.54 14.03
CA GLU A 44 -0.14 16.87 14.65
C GLU A 44 -1.01 17.01 15.90
N ARG A 45 -2.11 16.26 16.01
CA ARG A 45 -2.96 16.19 17.21
C ARG A 45 -2.29 15.47 18.38
N GLN A 46 -1.22 14.71 18.12
CA GLN A 46 -0.52 13.94 19.15
C GLN A 46 0.57 14.79 19.81
N ALA A 47 0.37 15.17 21.07
CA ALA A 47 1.34 15.97 21.79
C ALA A 47 2.71 15.25 21.91
N GLY A 48 3.76 15.93 21.51
CA GLY A 48 5.12 15.40 21.59
C GLY A 48 5.52 14.42 20.49
N VAL A 49 4.73 14.33 19.42
CA VAL A 49 5.03 13.53 18.23
C VAL A 49 5.31 14.45 17.04
N GLU A 50 6.28 14.09 16.20
CA GLU A 50 6.61 14.73 14.92
C GLU A 50 6.59 13.66 13.84
N PHE A 51 5.63 13.71 12.93
CA PHE A 51 5.60 12.85 11.74
C PHE A 51 6.65 13.31 10.73
N VAL A 52 7.63 12.47 10.47
CA VAL A 52 8.75 12.80 9.57
C VAL A 52 8.65 12.08 8.23
N GLY A 53 7.72 11.14 8.08
CA GLY A 53 7.41 10.46 6.84
C GLY A 53 6.85 9.06 7.05
N GLY A 54 6.47 8.40 5.95
CA GLY A 54 5.91 7.07 6.05
C GLY A 54 6.01 6.26 4.76
N VAL A 55 5.57 5.01 4.86
CA VAL A 55 5.49 4.06 3.77
C VAL A 55 4.03 3.90 3.36
N TYR A 56 3.72 4.33 2.14
CA TYR A 56 2.42 4.08 1.54
C TYR A 56 2.27 2.59 1.25
N VAL A 57 1.13 2.04 1.57
CA VAL A 57 0.74 0.67 1.21
C VAL A 57 -0.52 0.73 0.36
N GLU A 58 -0.56 -0.06 -0.70
CA GLU A 58 -1.69 -0.18 -1.62
C GLU A 58 -3.03 -0.40 -0.88
N VAL A 59 -4.13 -0.01 -1.49
CA VAL A 59 -5.47 0.00 -0.86
C VAL A 59 -6.45 -0.97 -1.50
N ASP A 60 -5.96 -1.98 -2.21
CA ASP A 60 -6.79 -2.96 -2.93
C ASP A 60 -7.80 -2.27 -3.86
N CYS A 61 -7.28 -1.31 -4.65
CA CYS A 61 -8.05 -0.59 -5.65
C CYS A 61 -8.41 -1.53 -6.81
N ALA A 62 -9.62 -1.41 -7.36
CA ALA A 62 -10.08 -2.23 -8.48
C ALA A 62 -9.23 -2.04 -9.76
N ASP A 63 -8.60 -0.87 -9.92
CA ASP A 63 -7.65 -0.57 -11.01
C ASP A 63 -6.25 -0.32 -10.41
N HIS A 64 -5.42 -1.35 -10.44
CA HIS A 64 -4.06 -1.32 -9.89
C HIS A 64 -3.13 -0.34 -10.65
N GLU A 65 -3.35 -0.11 -11.96
CA GLU A 65 -2.51 0.83 -12.72
C GLU A 65 -2.87 2.28 -12.39
N ALA A 66 -4.15 2.56 -12.20
CA ALA A 66 -4.61 3.85 -11.73
C ALA A 66 -4.11 4.13 -10.31
N GLU A 67 -4.11 3.13 -9.43
CA GLU A 67 -3.56 3.24 -8.09
C GLU A 67 -2.06 3.54 -8.09
N ASP A 68 -1.28 2.84 -8.92
CA ASP A 68 0.15 3.10 -9.06
C ASP A 68 0.44 4.54 -9.51
N LYS A 69 -0.36 5.06 -10.44
CA LYS A 69 -0.23 6.44 -10.88
C LYS A 69 -0.47 7.43 -9.73
N ILE A 70 -1.51 7.18 -8.95
CA ILE A 70 -1.83 8.02 -7.78
C ILE A 70 -0.70 7.94 -6.75
N ALA A 71 -0.20 6.74 -6.43
CA ALA A 71 0.93 6.55 -5.52
C ALA A 71 2.20 7.28 -6.01
N TYR A 72 2.47 7.24 -7.32
CA TYR A 72 3.57 7.97 -7.94
C TYR A 72 3.40 9.49 -7.82
N ASP A 73 2.21 9.99 -8.11
CA ASP A 73 1.90 11.43 -8.04
C ASP A 73 2.05 11.94 -6.60
N ILE A 74 1.53 11.23 -5.61
CA ILE A 74 1.69 11.58 -4.19
C ILE A 74 3.16 11.53 -3.79
N LYS A 75 3.89 10.45 -4.11
CA LYS A 75 5.31 10.31 -3.79
C LYS A 75 6.16 11.43 -4.42
N SER A 76 5.78 11.87 -5.61
CA SER A 76 6.50 12.94 -6.31
C SER A 76 6.22 14.32 -5.71
N ALA A 77 5.03 14.51 -5.14
CA ALA A 77 4.60 15.79 -4.57
C ALA A 77 4.96 15.95 -3.09
N ASP A 78 5.06 14.84 -2.33
CA ASP A 78 5.27 14.87 -0.88
C ASP A 78 6.57 14.15 -0.50
N PRO A 79 7.59 14.88 -0.02
CA PRO A 79 8.86 14.29 0.40
C PRO A 79 8.73 13.38 1.65
N LYS A 80 7.64 13.47 2.40
CA LYS A 80 7.36 12.57 3.52
C LYS A 80 6.85 11.21 3.07
N MET A 81 6.42 11.05 1.83
CA MET A 81 6.13 9.74 1.24
C MET A 81 7.45 9.03 0.91
N LEU A 82 8.03 8.33 1.88
CA LEU A 82 9.37 7.76 1.79
C LEU A 82 9.45 6.59 0.83
N ALA A 83 8.44 5.71 0.82
CA ALA A 83 8.38 4.49 0.03
C ALA A 83 6.94 4.11 -0.32
N CYS A 84 6.78 3.24 -1.32
CA CYS A 84 5.47 2.69 -1.71
C CYS A 84 5.55 1.17 -1.82
N MET A 85 4.68 0.48 -1.08
CA MET A 85 4.38 -0.94 -1.26
C MET A 85 3.20 -1.04 -2.22
N LEU A 86 3.42 -1.58 -3.42
CA LEU A 86 2.44 -1.55 -4.49
C LEU A 86 1.83 -2.94 -4.75
N ARG A 87 0.61 -2.96 -5.27
CA ARG A 87 -0.11 -4.19 -5.59
C ARG A 87 0.47 -4.86 -6.84
N SER A 88 0.71 -6.17 -6.76
CA SER A 88 0.90 -7.02 -7.92
C SER A 88 0.59 -8.48 -7.58
N ASP A 89 0.05 -9.23 -8.55
CA ASP A 89 -0.14 -10.67 -8.42
C ASP A 89 1.23 -11.35 -8.52
N VAL A 90 1.68 -11.88 -7.39
CA VAL A 90 3.04 -12.40 -7.25
C VAL A 90 3.29 -13.60 -8.17
N SER A 91 4.18 -13.43 -9.12
CA SER A 91 4.56 -14.44 -10.11
C SER A 91 5.92 -14.10 -10.73
N PRO A 92 6.57 -15.01 -11.47
CA PRO A 92 7.85 -14.69 -12.14
C PRO A 92 7.75 -13.55 -13.17
N TRP A 93 6.55 -13.30 -13.68
CA TRP A 93 6.27 -12.28 -14.70
C TRP A 93 5.44 -11.10 -14.17
N MET A 94 5.31 -10.97 -12.85
CA MET A 94 4.57 -9.87 -12.23
C MET A 94 5.08 -8.50 -12.67
N ARG A 95 4.15 -7.54 -12.73
CA ARG A 95 4.47 -6.15 -12.95
C ARG A 95 5.09 -5.56 -11.67
N VAL A 96 6.22 -4.90 -11.81
CA VAL A 96 6.88 -4.19 -10.71
C VAL A 96 7.20 -2.77 -11.18
N PRO A 97 6.42 -1.76 -10.77
CA PRO A 97 6.71 -0.36 -11.09
C PRO A 97 8.09 0.05 -10.60
N ALA A 98 8.80 0.87 -11.39
CA ALA A 98 10.18 1.23 -11.11
C ALA A 98 10.39 2.00 -9.78
N PHE A 99 9.34 2.64 -9.28
CA PHE A 99 9.39 3.39 -8.02
C PHE A 99 8.91 2.56 -6.81
N ALA A 100 8.46 1.31 -7.02
CA ALA A 100 8.05 0.43 -5.95
C ALA A 100 9.22 0.13 -5.01
N ALA A 101 8.99 0.27 -3.72
CA ALA A 101 9.92 -0.16 -2.68
C ALA A 101 9.71 -1.62 -2.26
N GLY A 102 8.58 -2.20 -2.64
CA GLY A 102 8.21 -3.58 -2.44
C GLY A 102 6.85 -3.89 -3.05
N ILE A 103 6.45 -5.15 -2.98
CA ILE A 103 5.18 -5.64 -3.51
C ILE A 103 4.34 -6.23 -2.39
N ARG A 104 3.04 -6.00 -2.49
CA ARG A 104 2.00 -6.63 -1.67
C ARG A 104 0.99 -7.34 -2.56
N GLU A 105 0.55 -8.52 -2.12
CA GLU A 105 -0.64 -9.23 -2.62
C GLU A 105 -1.48 -9.58 -1.40
N PRO A 106 -2.72 -9.04 -1.26
CA PRO A 106 -3.58 -9.32 -0.12
C PRO A 106 -4.11 -10.75 -0.18
N LEU A 107 -3.45 -11.68 0.53
CA LEU A 107 -3.80 -13.11 0.54
C LEU A 107 -5.00 -13.44 1.45
N HIS A 108 -5.56 -12.43 2.13
CA HIS A 108 -6.67 -12.60 3.07
C HIS A 108 -8.05 -12.32 2.48
N ILE A 109 -8.12 -11.77 1.28
CA ILE A 109 -9.38 -11.41 0.63
C ILE A 109 -10.09 -12.65 0.07
N ASP A 110 -11.41 -12.59 -0.02
CA ASP A 110 -12.22 -13.75 -0.42
C ASP A 110 -12.05 -14.16 -1.88
N SER A 111 -11.60 -13.23 -2.73
CA SER A 111 -11.28 -13.49 -4.15
C SER A 111 -9.99 -14.31 -4.32
N GLU A 112 -9.10 -14.32 -3.33
CA GLU A 112 -7.86 -15.08 -3.42
C GLU A 112 -8.06 -16.56 -3.06
N PRO A 113 -7.53 -17.49 -3.87
CA PRO A 113 -7.64 -18.91 -3.58
C PRO A 113 -6.94 -19.27 -2.26
N LYS A 114 -7.58 -20.13 -1.47
CA LYS A 114 -6.91 -20.70 -0.29
C LYS A 114 -5.65 -21.45 -0.71
N GLY A 115 -4.53 -21.12 -0.08
CA GLY A 115 -3.24 -21.71 -0.40
C GLY A 115 -2.50 -21.05 -1.56
N ARG A 116 -2.94 -19.88 -2.03
CA ARG A 116 -2.28 -19.06 -3.05
C ARG A 116 -0.77 -18.94 -2.80
N CYS A 117 -0.36 -18.69 -1.56
CA CYS A 117 1.05 -18.60 -1.16
C CYS A 117 1.86 -19.91 -1.31
N LEU A 118 1.21 -21.04 -1.52
CA LEU A 118 1.84 -22.34 -1.74
C LEU A 118 1.96 -22.71 -3.23
N GLU A 119 1.41 -21.88 -4.12
CA GLU A 119 1.49 -22.12 -5.54
C GLU A 119 2.93 -21.98 -6.05
N PRO A 120 3.42 -22.87 -6.93
CA PRO A 120 4.78 -22.77 -7.48
C PRO A 120 5.07 -21.41 -8.11
N SER A 121 4.11 -20.84 -8.85
CA SER A 121 4.25 -19.52 -9.47
C SER A 121 4.42 -18.40 -8.45
N PHE A 122 3.73 -18.47 -7.31
CA PHE A 122 3.89 -17.51 -6.22
C PHE A 122 5.29 -17.62 -5.60
N ILE A 123 5.73 -18.83 -5.29
CA ILE A 123 7.06 -19.10 -4.70
C ILE A 123 8.17 -18.59 -5.65
N GLU A 124 8.06 -18.87 -6.96
CA GLU A 124 9.01 -18.35 -7.95
C GLU A 124 8.95 -16.83 -8.07
N GLY A 125 7.77 -16.23 -7.92
CA GLY A 125 7.58 -14.78 -7.84
C GLY A 125 8.33 -14.17 -6.66
N LEU A 126 8.27 -14.77 -5.48
CA LEU A 126 9.05 -14.34 -4.31
C LEU A 126 10.56 -14.41 -4.57
N HIS A 127 11.04 -15.47 -5.25
CA HIS A 127 12.44 -15.55 -5.66
C HIS A 127 12.81 -14.43 -6.65
N THR A 128 11.87 -14.03 -7.50
CA THR A 128 12.07 -12.93 -8.45
C THR A 128 12.18 -11.60 -7.72
N LEU A 129 11.34 -11.33 -6.72
CA LEU A 129 11.44 -10.15 -5.85
C LEU A 129 12.77 -10.14 -5.10
N ALA A 130 13.16 -11.27 -4.50
CA ALA A 130 14.44 -11.39 -3.80
C ALA A 130 15.64 -11.06 -4.70
N LYS A 131 15.66 -11.54 -5.96
CA LYS A 131 16.71 -11.19 -6.94
C LYS A 131 16.74 -9.71 -7.29
N LYS A 132 15.60 -9.02 -7.19
CA LYS A 132 15.50 -7.56 -7.39
C LYS A 132 15.80 -6.76 -6.12
N GLY A 133 16.04 -7.42 -4.98
CA GLY A 133 16.21 -6.76 -3.68
C GLY A 133 14.95 -6.12 -3.14
N LEU A 134 13.77 -6.58 -3.57
CA LEU A 134 12.47 -6.04 -3.16
C LEU A 134 11.81 -6.93 -2.12
N PRO A 135 11.31 -6.38 -1.02
CA PRO A 135 10.53 -7.10 -0.04
C PRO A 135 9.13 -7.44 -0.58
N PHE A 136 8.58 -8.52 -0.05
CA PHE A 136 7.17 -8.84 -0.14
C PHE A 136 6.50 -8.54 1.21
N GLU A 137 5.40 -7.80 1.17
CA GLU A 137 4.57 -7.57 2.35
C GLU A 137 3.46 -8.61 2.41
N SER A 138 3.52 -9.44 3.45
CA SER A 138 2.55 -10.51 3.65
C SER A 138 1.33 -10.01 4.40
N CYS A 139 0.17 -10.11 3.78
CA CYS A 139 -1.12 -9.82 4.39
C CYS A 139 -1.96 -11.10 4.38
N ASN A 140 -1.87 -11.87 5.44
CA ASN A 140 -2.51 -13.18 5.59
C ASN A 140 -3.65 -13.15 6.62
N ARG A 141 -4.53 -14.16 6.53
CA ARG A 141 -5.47 -14.52 7.61
C ARG A 141 -4.80 -15.33 8.69
#